data_d5236a833c8a8f6481ce4cfc2b881f73
#
_entry.id   d5236a833c8a8f6481ce4cfc2b881f73
#
_cell.length_a   1.000
_cell.length_b   1.000
_cell.length_c   1.000
_cell.angle_alpha   90.00
_cell.angle_beta   90.00
_cell.angle_gamma   90.00
#
_symmetry.space_group_name_H-M   'P 1'
#
loop_
_entity.id
_entity.type
_entity.pdbx_description
1 polymer ?
#
loop_
_entity_poly.entity_id
_entity_poly.type
_entity_poly.pdbx_seq_one_letter_code
_entity_poly.pdbx_strand_id
1 'polypeptide(L)'
;MAIRLLLFLTLFLAFNYAPGQSRKDSLIVFVGEIIEVKYSPEEEKTVIDTIMTNGKKTVMERVTISMDNRYVAKYKVLQMVYGAFKEDTIEFSAYDHYGKPDFSNYKTALLFVSNHNGELYHEKYQYFDVYLTTDNKWASPGDPYKFDDSHRKSLKPQKLEFKESVFYDLKHLDHDKIKKFFPEEYFNIIENKAYPLVGSYIEDLFIVKKDGVLMARGIF
;
A
#
# COMPACT_ATOMS: atom_id res chain seq x y z
N MET A 1 60.21 6.75 -17.90
CA MET A 1 59.02 7.11 -18.71
C MET A 1 57.88 6.09 -18.58
N ALA A 2 58.14 4.82 -18.27
CA ALA A 2 57.11 3.76 -18.18
C ALA A 2 56.17 3.86 -16.95
N ILE A 3 56.63 4.38 -15.81
CA ILE A 3 55.82 4.46 -14.55
C ILE A 3 54.68 5.50 -14.60
N ARG A 4 54.89 6.58 -15.38
CA ARG A 4 53.84 7.61 -15.55
C ARG A 4 52.70 7.18 -16.46
N LEU A 5 52.92 6.22 -17.35
CA LEU A 5 51.89 5.67 -18.24
C LEU A 5 50.96 4.70 -17.51
N LEU A 6 51.50 3.95 -16.55
CA LEU A 6 50.75 2.98 -15.77
C LEU A 6 49.73 3.66 -14.81
N LEU A 7 50.07 4.81 -14.25
CA LEU A 7 49.22 5.60 -13.36
C LEU A 7 48.03 6.24 -14.10
N PHE A 8 48.19 6.60 -15.36
CA PHE A 8 47.09 7.11 -16.20
C PHE A 8 46.09 6.01 -16.61
N LEU A 9 46.56 4.79 -16.82
CA LEU A 9 45.71 3.67 -17.23
C LEU A 9 44.85 3.16 -16.09
N THR A 10 45.32 3.22 -14.81
CA THR A 10 44.56 2.83 -13.64
C THR A 10 43.49 3.87 -13.28
N LEU A 11 43.72 5.15 -13.59
CA LEU A 11 42.73 6.21 -13.32
C LEU A 11 41.55 6.13 -14.32
N PHE A 12 41.76 5.65 -15.55
CA PHE A 12 40.70 5.53 -16.55
C PHE A 12 39.79 4.33 -16.35
N LEU A 13 40.23 3.29 -15.61
CA LEU A 13 39.41 2.12 -15.27
C LEU A 13 38.51 2.33 -14.03
N ALA A 14 38.82 3.34 -13.22
CA ALA A 14 38.02 3.62 -12.04
C ALA A 14 36.70 4.41 -12.30
N PHE A 15 36.55 4.98 -13.50
CA PHE A 15 35.38 5.80 -13.86
C PHE A 15 34.19 5.04 -14.46
N ASN A 16 34.32 3.73 -14.72
CA ASN A 16 33.28 2.95 -15.38
C ASN A 16 32.43 2.06 -14.43
N TYR A 17 32.65 2.14 -13.13
CA TYR A 17 31.77 1.54 -12.13
C TYR A 17 30.97 2.63 -11.39
N ALA A 18 30.15 3.38 -12.11
CA ALA A 18 28.95 3.90 -11.49
C ALA A 18 27.99 2.71 -11.44
N PRO A 19 27.70 2.11 -10.29
CA PRO A 19 26.55 1.24 -10.19
C PRO A 19 25.36 2.11 -10.58
N GLY A 20 24.68 1.74 -11.65
CA GLY A 20 23.40 2.33 -11.98
C GLY A 20 22.58 2.25 -10.71
N GLN A 21 22.39 3.38 -10.04
CA GLN A 21 21.42 3.48 -8.97
C GLN A 21 20.10 3.11 -9.61
N SER A 22 19.72 1.84 -9.51
CA SER A 22 18.33 1.45 -9.58
C SER A 22 17.64 2.43 -8.63
N ARG A 23 16.89 3.39 -9.16
CA ARG A 23 15.96 4.19 -8.36
C ARG A 23 14.99 3.17 -7.79
N LYS A 24 15.27 2.68 -6.60
CA LYS A 24 14.29 1.95 -5.80
C LYS A 24 13.14 2.92 -5.64
N ASP A 25 12.00 2.55 -6.18
CA ASP A 25 10.77 3.26 -5.93
C ASP A 25 10.68 3.51 -4.43
N SER A 26 10.57 4.78 -4.05
CA SER A 26 10.59 5.13 -2.64
C SER A 26 9.21 4.89 -2.06
N LEU A 27 9.10 3.95 -1.13
CA LEU A 27 7.88 3.71 -0.38
C LEU A 27 7.69 4.78 0.70
N ILE A 28 6.47 5.27 0.83
CA ILE A 28 5.98 6.17 1.87
C ILE A 28 4.88 5.42 2.62
N VAL A 29 5.02 5.28 3.95
CA VAL A 29 3.99 4.69 4.81
C VAL A 29 3.61 5.69 5.88
N PHE A 30 2.33 5.95 6.01
CA PHE A 30 1.82 6.97 6.92
C PHE A 30 0.41 6.65 7.43
N VAL A 31 0.09 7.17 8.59
CA VAL A 31 -1.30 7.28 9.05
C VAL A 31 -1.89 8.54 8.44
N GLY A 32 -2.98 8.37 7.68
CA GLY A 32 -3.68 9.47 7.03
C GLY A 32 -5.14 9.59 7.44
N GLU A 33 -5.62 10.82 7.57
CA GLU A 33 -7.05 11.12 7.70
C GLU A 33 -7.59 11.49 6.32
N ILE A 34 -8.69 10.84 5.92
CA ILE A 34 -9.30 11.05 4.61
C ILE A 34 -9.78 12.51 4.44
N ILE A 35 -9.40 13.14 3.34
CA ILE A 35 -9.98 14.39 2.89
C ILE A 35 -10.97 14.08 1.77
N GLU A 36 -10.52 13.36 0.74
CA GLU A 36 -11.34 13.06 -0.42
C GLU A 36 -10.80 11.85 -1.19
N VAL A 37 -11.70 11.07 -1.79
CA VAL A 37 -11.37 10.04 -2.80
C VAL A 37 -12.36 10.16 -3.95
N LYS A 38 -11.86 10.55 -5.12
CA LYS A 38 -12.65 10.81 -6.33
C LYS A 38 -12.31 9.82 -7.44
N TYR A 39 -13.32 9.36 -8.15
CA TYR A 39 -13.14 8.67 -9.43
C TYR A 39 -12.52 9.61 -10.46
N SER A 40 -11.46 9.16 -11.10
CA SER A 40 -10.70 9.92 -12.09
C SER A 40 -10.20 8.96 -13.17
N PRO A 41 -11.08 8.59 -14.12
CA PRO A 41 -10.73 7.63 -15.17
C PRO A 41 -9.53 8.13 -16.00
N GLU A 42 -8.70 7.20 -16.44
CA GLU A 42 -7.67 7.49 -17.42
C GLU A 42 -8.32 7.59 -18.82
N GLU A 43 -7.75 8.46 -19.65
CA GLU A 43 -8.12 8.50 -21.05
C GLU A 43 -7.70 7.20 -21.74
N GLU A 44 -8.58 6.66 -22.58
CA GLU A 44 -8.27 5.47 -23.38
C GLU A 44 -7.10 5.80 -24.32
N LYS A 45 -6.03 5.02 -24.22
CA LYS A 45 -4.87 5.19 -25.11
C LYS A 45 -5.04 4.29 -26.32
N THR A 46 -5.28 4.93 -27.47
CA THR A 46 -5.25 4.25 -28.75
C THR A 46 -3.83 4.25 -29.30
N VAL A 47 -3.28 3.06 -29.52
CA VAL A 47 -1.99 2.86 -30.17
C VAL A 47 -2.22 2.38 -31.58
N ILE A 48 -1.65 3.09 -32.55
CA ILE A 48 -1.72 2.72 -33.98
C ILE A 48 -0.44 1.96 -34.34
N ASP A 49 -0.57 0.66 -34.50
CA ASP A 49 0.54 -0.20 -34.95
C ASP A 49 0.48 -0.35 -36.47
N THR A 50 1.64 -0.26 -37.12
CA THR A 50 1.77 -0.55 -38.54
C THR A 50 2.54 -1.85 -38.74
N ILE A 51 1.88 -2.86 -39.30
CA ILE A 51 2.48 -4.15 -39.59
C ILE A 51 2.69 -4.28 -41.12
N MET A 52 3.90 -4.67 -41.52
CA MET A 52 4.23 -5.00 -42.90
C MET A 52 4.22 -6.52 -43.08
N THR A 53 3.30 -7.04 -43.88
CA THR A 53 3.23 -8.47 -44.21
C THR A 53 3.24 -8.63 -45.71
N ASN A 54 4.24 -9.33 -46.24
CA ASN A 54 4.42 -9.58 -47.69
C ASN A 54 4.35 -8.29 -48.54
N GLY A 55 4.99 -7.20 -48.07
CA GLY A 55 5.02 -5.91 -48.76
C GLY A 55 3.72 -5.10 -48.67
N LYS A 56 2.69 -5.61 -47.99
CA LYS A 56 1.43 -4.90 -47.79
C LYS A 56 1.41 -4.28 -46.39
N LYS A 57 1.15 -2.98 -46.35
CA LYS A 57 1.00 -2.21 -45.09
C LYS A 57 -0.41 -2.44 -44.53
N THR A 58 -0.48 -2.93 -43.29
CA THR A 58 -1.74 -3.04 -42.52
C THR A 58 -1.60 -2.15 -41.29
N VAL A 59 -2.58 -1.28 -41.10
CA VAL A 59 -2.70 -0.43 -39.89
C VAL A 59 -3.64 -1.15 -38.93
N MET A 60 -3.17 -1.38 -37.70
CA MET A 60 -3.97 -1.95 -36.62
C MET A 60 -4.12 -0.91 -35.51
N GLU A 61 -5.35 -0.67 -35.14
CA GLU A 61 -5.68 0.15 -33.99
C GLU A 61 -5.84 -0.75 -32.76
N ARG A 62 -5.07 -0.50 -31.72
CA ARG A 62 -5.13 -1.21 -30.45
C ARG A 62 -5.56 -0.26 -29.35
N VAL A 63 -6.74 -0.49 -28.81
CA VAL A 63 -7.23 0.24 -27.63
C VAL A 63 -6.79 -0.51 -26.39
N THR A 64 -6.07 0.16 -25.50
CA THR A 64 -5.72 -0.41 -24.19
C THR A 64 -6.83 -0.05 -23.20
N ILE A 65 -7.57 -1.07 -22.78
CA ILE A 65 -8.63 -0.91 -21.76
C ILE A 65 -8.03 -1.29 -20.40
N SER A 66 -8.03 -0.34 -19.46
CA SER A 66 -7.71 -0.65 -18.08
C SER A 66 -8.85 -1.42 -17.43
N MET A 67 -8.56 -2.54 -16.79
CA MET A 67 -9.54 -3.29 -15.99
C MET A 67 -9.77 -2.71 -14.61
N ASP A 68 -8.92 -1.82 -14.17
CA ASP A 68 -9.02 -1.15 -12.88
C ASP A 68 -9.55 0.28 -13.07
N ASN A 69 -10.42 0.69 -12.17
CA ASN A 69 -10.84 2.07 -12.05
C ASN A 69 -9.76 2.89 -11.32
N ARG A 70 -9.39 4.05 -11.88
CA ARG A 70 -8.49 4.98 -11.23
C ARG A 70 -9.26 5.93 -10.35
N TYR A 71 -8.73 6.15 -9.15
CA TYR A 71 -9.18 7.15 -8.18
C TYR A 71 -8.01 8.06 -7.80
N VAL A 72 -8.30 9.32 -7.54
CA VAL A 72 -7.37 10.25 -6.89
C VAL A 72 -7.79 10.36 -5.44
N ALA A 73 -6.86 10.04 -4.54
CA ALA A 73 -7.07 10.06 -3.10
C ALA A 73 -6.23 11.17 -2.47
N LYS A 74 -6.85 11.96 -1.61
CA LYS A 74 -6.22 13.05 -0.86
C LYS A 74 -6.39 12.84 0.62
N TYR A 75 -5.29 12.85 1.36
CA TYR A 75 -5.23 12.58 2.79
C TYR A 75 -4.40 13.62 3.52
N LYS A 76 -4.83 13.97 4.74
CA LYS A 76 -3.99 14.69 5.70
C LYS A 76 -3.03 13.69 6.34
N VAL A 77 -1.74 13.98 6.34
CA VAL A 77 -0.73 13.15 6.99
C VAL A 77 -0.74 13.42 8.49
N LEU A 78 -1.07 12.40 9.29
CA LEU A 78 -1.13 12.51 10.75
C LEU A 78 0.18 12.03 11.39
N GLN A 79 0.76 10.95 10.88
CA GLN A 79 2.00 10.38 11.38
C GLN A 79 2.73 9.61 10.26
N MET A 80 4.01 9.89 10.08
CA MET A 80 4.88 9.10 9.21
C MET A 80 5.35 7.84 9.93
N VAL A 81 5.34 6.69 9.22
CA VAL A 81 5.80 5.39 9.70
C VAL A 81 7.07 4.96 8.98
N TYR A 82 7.14 5.19 7.67
CA TYR A 82 8.32 4.86 6.86
C TYR A 82 8.47 5.81 5.68
N GLY A 83 9.71 6.00 5.22
CA GLY A 83 10.03 6.95 4.16
C GLY A 83 10.02 8.39 4.64
N ALA A 84 10.03 9.33 3.70
CA ALA A 84 10.03 10.75 4.01
C ALA A 84 9.01 11.49 3.12
N PHE A 85 8.14 12.25 3.76
CA PHE A 85 7.21 13.16 3.11
C PHE A 85 7.09 14.41 3.99
N LYS A 86 7.15 15.61 3.40
CA LYS A 86 7.28 16.85 4.17
C LYS A 86 6.00 17.67 4.24
N GLU A 87 5.04 17.40 3.35
CA GLU A 87 3.80 18.16 3.29
C GLU A 87 2.76 17.57 4.24
N ASP A 88 1.86 18.42 4.74
CA ASP A 88 0.77 18.02 5.64
C ASP A 88 -0.35 17.24 4.92
N THR A 89 -0.36 17.30 3.59
CA THR A 89 -1.38 16.66 2.75
C THR A 89 -0.71 15.94 1.60
N ILE A 90 -1.10 14.68 1.39
CA ILE A 90 -0.62 13.84 0.31
C ILE A 90 -1.76 13.53 -0.66
N GLU A 91 -1.47 13.59 -1.96
CA GLU A 91 -2.37 13.17 -3.03
C GLU A 91 -1.71 12.05 -3.84
N PHE A 92 -2.45 10.98 -4.12
CA PHE A 92 -1.94 9.83 -4.84
C PHE A 92 -3.03 9.15 -5.68
N SER A 93 -2.61 8.41 -6.71
CA SER A 93 -3.50 7.56 -7.50
C SER A 93 -3.71 6.21 -6.82
N ALA A 94 -4.94 5.73 -6.83
CA ALA A 94 -5.30 4.39 -6.38
C ALA A 94 -6.09 3.68 -7.48
N TYR A 95 -5.75 2.41 -7.73
CA TYR A 95 -6.39 1.58 -8.74
C TYR A 95 -7.13 0.44 -8.06
N ASP A 96 -8.42 0.26 -8.39
CA ASP A 96 -9.22 -0.80 -7.82
C ASP A 96 -10.14 -1.42 -8.88
N HIS A 97 -10.21 -2.75 -8.88
CA HIS A 97 -11.03 -3.51 -9.81
C HIS A 97 -12.50 -3.55 -9.39
N TYR A 98 -12.76 -3.49 -8.09
CA TYR A 98 -14.09 -3.74 -7.52
C TYR A 98 -14.87 -2.47 -7.21
N GLY A 99 -14.33 -1.30 -7.50
CA GLY A 99 -14.98 -0.03 -7.26
C GLY A 99 -14.12 0.95 -6.48
N LYS A 100 -14.75 1.74 -5.63
CA LYS A 100 -14.03 2.70 -4.79
C LYS A 100 -13.13 1.95 -3.80
N PRO A 101 -11.83 2.32 -3.67
CA PRO A 101 -10.91 1.62 -2.77
C PRO A 101 -11.43 1.56 -1.33
N ASP A 102 -11.37 0.37 -0.72
CA ASP A 102 -11.95 0.11 0.60
C ASP A 102 -11.35 0.96 1.72
N PHE A 103 -10.08 1.38 1.61
CA PHE A 103 -9.48 2.29 2.59
C PHE A 103 -10.24 3.61 2.75
N SER A 104 -11.01 3.99 1.73
CA SER A 104 -11.83 5.20 1.75
C SER A 104 -13.09 5.11 2.63
N ASN A 105 -13.41 3.92 3.14
CA ASN A 105 -14.51 3.72 4.07
C ASN A 105 -14.15 4.10 5.52
N TYR A 106 -12.88 4.38 5.79
CA TYR A 106 -12.38 4.66 7.13
C TYR A 106 -11.93 6.11 7.26
N LYS A 107 -12.21 6.72 8.41
CA LYS A 107 -11.77 8.08 8.71
C LYS A 107 -10.25 8.19 8.70
N THR A 108 -9.58 7.19 9.30
CA THR A 108 -8.12 7.11 9.39
C THR A 108 -7.64 5.74 8.93
N ALA A 109 -6.57 5.73 8.16
CA ALA A 109 -5.95 4.51 7.65
C ALA A 109 -4.42 4.60 7.66
N LEU A 110 -3.76 3.45 7.89
CA LEU A 110 -2.35 3.25 7.59
C LEU A 110 -2.25 2.90 6.10
N LEU A 111 -1.60 3.77 5.33
CA LEU A 111 -1.53 3.71 3.89
C LEU A 111 -0.09 3.48 3.41
N PHE A 112 0.04 2.75 2.30
CA PHE A 112 1.29 2.39 1.66
C PHE A 112 1.29 2.98 0.26
N VAL A 113 2.18 3.92 -0.02
CA VAL A 113 2.23 4.69 -1.26
C VAL A 113 3.65 4.66 -1.83
N SER A 114 3.79 4.20 -3.06
CA SER A 114 5.06 4.19 -3.78
C SER A 114 5.18 5.39 -4.70
N ASN A 115 6.41 5.92 -4.80
CA ASN A 115 6.74 6.99 -5.73
C ASN A 115 7.44 6.41 -6.95
N HIS A 116 6.78 6.47 -8.10
CA HIS A 116 7.32 6.10 -9.40
C HIS A 116 7.58 7.35 -10.23
N ASN A 117 8.83 7.76 -10.35
CA ASN A 117 9.23 8.92 -11.17
C ASN A 117 8.56 10.26 -10.80
N GLY A 118 8.19 10.45 -9.54
CA GLY A 118 7.52 11.65 -9.03
C GLY A 118 6.01 11.54 -8.92
N GLU A 119 5.43 10.48 -9.44
CA GLU A 119 4.00 10.18 -9.28
C GLU A 119 3.79 9.20 -8.12
N LEU A 120 2.76 9.46 -7.32
CA LEU A 120 2.44 8.69 -6.13
C LEU A 120 1.29 7.71 -6.41
N TYR A 121 1.50 6.44 -6.05
CA TYR A 121 0.54 5.35 -6.26
C TYR A 121 0.33 4.56 -4.98
N HIS A 122 -0.94 4.34 -4.62
CA HIS A 122 -1.27 3.42 -3.54
C HIS A 122 -0.86 1.99 -3.89
N GLU A 123 -0.17 1.33 -2.97
CA GLU A 123 0.11 -0.10 -3.07
C GLU A 123 -1.21 -0.87 -2.99
N LYS A 124 -1.68 -1.37 -4.13
CA LYS A 124 -3.02 -1.94 -4.33
C LYS A 124 -3.39 -2.93 -3.23
N TYR A 125 -4.51 -2.68 -2.54
CA TYR A 125 -5.05 -3.43 -1.40
C TYR A 125 -4.18 -3.41 -0.13
N GLN A 126 -3.17 -2.55 -0.04
CA GLN A 126 -2.33 -2.48 1.15
C GLN A 126 -2.74 -1.29 2.02
N TYR A 127 -3.53 -1.57 3.04
CA TYR A 127 -3.94 -0.62 4.05
C TYR A 127 -4.37 -1.35 5.33
N PHE A 128 -4.51 -0.58 6.41
CA PHE A 128 -5.23 -0.98 7.61
C PHE A 128 -6.07 0.20 8.09
N ASP A 129 -7.30 -0.07 8.54
CA ASP A 129 -8.04 0.88 9.35
C ASP A 129 -7.34 1.04 10.70
N VAL A 130 -7.12 2.27 11.12
CA VAL A 130 -6.41 2.55 12.37
C VAL A 130 -7.12 3.58 13.22
N TYR A 131 -7.06 3.36 14.52
CA TYR A 131 -7.73 4.18 15.53
C TYR A 131 -6.74 4.55 16.62
N LEU A 132 -6.99 5.69 17.29
CA LEU A 132 -6.15 6.14 18.38
C LEU A 132 -6.51 5.36 19.66
N THR A 133 -5.50 4.76 20.28
CA THR A 133 -5.62 4.04 21.54
C THR A 133 -5.60 4.98 22.74
N THR A 134 -5.98 4.51 23.92
CA THR A 134 -5.99 5.30 25.16
C THR A 134 -4.60 5.78 25.56
N ASP A 135 -3.53 5.09 25.12
CA ASP A 135 -2.13 5.50 25.30
C ASP A 135 -1.56 6.41 24.18
N ASN A 136 -2.46 6.97 23.34
CA ASN A 136 -2.14 7.92 22.26
C ASN A 136 -1.29 7.32 21.10
N LYS A 137 -1.41 6.04 20.85
CA LYS A 137 -0.78 5.39 19.69
C LYS A 137 -1.83 4.96 18.67
N TRP A 138 -1.42 4.80 17.43
CA TRP A 138 -2.28 4.26 16.37
C TRP A 138 -2.22 2.74 16.35
N ALA A 139 -3.38 2.10 16.27
CA ALA A 139 -3.48 0.66 16.14
C ALA A 139 -4.67 0.26 15.26
N SER A 140 -4.57 -0.88 14.61
CA SER A 140 -5.68 -1.54 13.91
C SER A 140 -6.31 -2.60 14.82
N PRO A 141 -7.64 -2.75 14.81
CA PRO A 141 -8.34 -3.76 15.58
C PRO A 141 -8.06 -5.19 15.09
N GLY A 142 -7.96 -6.14 16.01
CA GLY A 142 -7.85 -7.57 15.72
C GLY A 142 -6.45 -8.06 15.39
N ASP A 143 -6.39 -9.19 14.68
CA ASP A 143 -5.15 -9.86 14.29
C ASP A 143 -4.70 -9.46 12.88
N PRO A 144 -3.50 -8.93 12.69
CA PRO A 144 -3.00 -8.54 11.37
C PRO A 144 -2.76 -9.72 10.43
N TYR A 145 -2.64 -10.93 10.97
CA TYR A 145 -2.44 -12.17 10.23
C TYR A 145 -3.70 -13.02 10.07
N LYS A 146 -4.88 -12.46 10.34
CA LYS A 146 -6.14 -13.22 10.33
C LYS A 146 -6.43 -14.02 9.04
N PHE A 147 -5.75 -13.69 7.95
CA PHE A 147 -5.87 -14.38 6.67
C PHE A 147 -4.58 -15.06 6.20
N ASP A 148 -3.52 -15.02 6.97
CA ASP A 148 -2.22 -15.54 6.59
C ASP A 148 -1.47 -16.16 7.77
N ASP A 149 -1.80 -17.41 8.06
CA ASP A 149 -1.14 -18.18 9.14
C ASP A 149 0.31 -18.52 8.78
N SER A 150 0.67 -18.58 7.49
CA SER A 150 2.01 -18.97 7.04
C SER A 150 3.10 -17.95 7.41
N HIS A 151 2.73 -16.69 7.59
CA HIS A 151 3.62 -15.60 7.96
C HIS A 151 3.49 -15.18 9.44
N ARG A 152 2.77 -15.93 10.25
CA ARG A 152 2.63 -15.73 11.70
C ARG A 152 3.97 -15.93 12.40
N LYS A 153 4.75 -14.86 12.47
CA LYS A 153 6.01 -14.82 13.20
C LYS A 153 5.77 -14.49 14.69
N SER A 154 6.67 -13.74 15.30
CA SER A 154 6.60 -13.34 16.71
C SER A 154 5.54 -12.27 17.02
N LEU A 155 4.98 -11.61 16.01
CA LEU A 155 4.01 -10.54 16.20
C LEU A 155 2.63 -11.11 16.51
N LYS A 156 2.09 -10.73 17.65
CA LYS A 156 0.74 -11.11 18.10
C LYS A 156 -0.04 -9.86 18.46
N PRO A 157 -1.37 -9.86 18.22
CA PRO A 157 -2.21 -8.77 18.69
C PRO A 157 -2.14 -8.64 20.21
N GLN A 158 -2.25 -7.42 20.71
CA GLN A 158 -2.16 -7.08 22.11
C GLN A 158 -3.52 -6.62 22.62
N LYS A 159 -3.80 -6.76 23.92
CA LYS A 159 -4.96 -6.13 24.53
C LYS A 159 -4.82 -4.63 24.44
N LEU A 160 -5.75 -3.98 23.75
CA LEU A 160 -5.78 -2.55 23.52
C LEU A 160 -7.15 -1.98 23.83
N GLU A 161 -7.16 -0.72 24.26
CA GLU A 161 -8.36 0.09 24.41
C GLU A 161 -8.27 1.29 23.48
N PHE A 162 -9.31 1.50 22.68
CA PHE A 162 -9.40 2.64 21.77
C PHE A 162 -10.09 3.82 22.45
N LYS A 163 -9.70 5.05 22.11
CA LYS A 163 -10.31 6.27 22.64
C LYS A 163 -11.75 6.46 22.23
N GLU A 164 -12.09 5.98 21.05
CA GLU A 164 -13.45 5.99 20.52
C GLU A 164 -14.03 4.58 20.50
N SER A 165 -15.35 4.48 20.43
CA SER A 165 -16.02 3.19 20.29
C SER A 165 -15.79 2.63 18.89
N VAL A 166 -14.90 1.64 18.78
CA VAL A 166 -14.61 0.93 17.53
C VAL A 166 -15.45 -0.34 17.48
N PHE A 167 -16.17 -0.55 16.39
CA PHE A 167 -16.90 -1.79 16.15
C PHE A 167 -17.10 -2.03 14.64
N TYR A 168 -17.33 -3.29 14.28
CA TYR A 168 -17.73 -3.71 12.94
C TYR A 168 -19.19 -4.14 12.95
N ASP A 169 -20.00 -3.63 12.02
CA ASP A 169 -21.40 -4.04 11.86
C ASP A 169 -21.49 -5.40 11.16
N LEU A 170 -22.12 -6.37 11.81
CA LEU A 170 -22.21 -7.75 11.34
C LEU A 170 -23.53 -8.09 10.65
N LYS A 171 -24.48 -7.14 10.54
CA LYS A 171 -25.85 -7.38 10.08
C LYS A 171 -25.95 -8.04 8.70
N HIS A 172 -24.95 -7.84 7.84
CA HIS A 172 -24.92 -8.35 6.47
C HIS A 172 -24.02 -9.57 6.30
N LEU A 173 -23.48 -10.09 7.39
CA LEU A 173 -22.59 -11.25 7.39
C LEU A 173 -23.34 -12.51 7.84
N ASP A 174 -23.08 -13.62 7.17
CA ASP A 174 -23.52 -14.94 7.61
C ASP A 174 -22.66 -15.43 8.80
N HIS A 175 -23.19 -16.45 9.50
CA HIS A 175 -22.56 -16.99 10.71
C HIS A 175 -21.10 -17.49 10.46
N ASP A 176 -20.87 -18.12 9.31
CA ASP A 176 -19.53 -18.66 8.98
C ASP A 176 -18.52 -17.54 8.76
N LYS A 177 -18.95 -16.45 8.10
CA LYS A 177 -18.12 -15.26 7.95
C LYS A 177 -17.84 -14.58 9.28
N ILE A 178 -18.87 -14.46 10.14
CA ILE A 178 -18.70 -13.86 11.48
C ILE A 178 -17.66 -14.67 12.25
N LYS A 179 -17.82 -16.00 12.33
CA LYS A 179 -16.88 -16.86 13.04
C LYS A 179 -15.45 -16.78 12.46
N LYS A 180 -15.32 -16.68 11.14
CA LYS A 180 -14.02 -16.60 10.45
C LYS A 180 -13.32 -15.26 10.66
N PHE A 181 -14.05 -14.15 10.56
CA PHE A 181 -13.46 -12.81 10.54
C PHE A 181 -13.45 -12.11 11.89
N PHE A 182 -14.32 -12.54 12.80
CA PHE A 182 -14.49 -11.95 14.13
C PHE A 182 -14.49 -13.03 15.21
N PRO A 183 -13.41 -13.82 15.35
CA PRO A 183 -13.35 -14.88 16.36
C PRO A 183 -13.44 -14.28 17.77
N GLU A 184 -14.11 -15.00 18.68
CA GLU A 184 -14.34 -14.59 20.08
C GLU A 184 -13.05 -14.33 20.88
N GLU A 185 -11.93 -14.89 20.45
CA GLU A 185 -10.62 -14.62 21.02
C GLU A 185 -10.20 -13.15 20.86
N TYR A 186 -10.64 -12.51 19.78
CA TYR A 186 -10.23 -11.16 19.41
C TYR A 186 -11.36 -10.14 19.43
N PHE A 187 -12.61 -10.60 19.47
CA PHE A 187 -13.79 -9.73 19.42
C PHE A 187 -14.87 -10.15 20.40
N ASN A 188 -15.47 -9.17 21.04
CA ASN A 188 -16.71 -9.34 21.79
C ASN A 188 -17.88 -8.96 20.90
N ILE A 189 -18.81 -9.90 20.67
CA ILE A 189 -19.96 -9.69 19.78
C ILE A 189 -21.19 -9.36 20.64
N ILE A 190 -21.73 -8.14 20.45
CA ILE A 190 -22.92 -7.65 21.13
C ILE A 190 -23.86 -7.04 20.07
N GLU A 191 -25.11 -7.47 20.00
CA GLU A 191 -26.15 -6.89 19.14
C GLU A 191 -25.73 -6.71 17.68
N ASN A 192 -25.17 -7.75 17.07
CA ASN A 192 -24.62 -7.73 15.70
C ASN A 192 -23.47 -6.73 15.47
N LYS A 193 -22.72 -6.41 16.51
CA LYS A 193 -21.51 -5.61 16.43
C LYS A 193 -20.34 -6.36 17.06
N ALA A 194 -19.21 -6.40 16.36
CA ALA A 194 -17.97 -6.96 16.86
C ALA A 194 -17.07 -5.85 17.42
N TYR A 195 -16.90 -5.85 18.72
CA TYR A 195 -16.02 -4.93 19.44
C TYR A 195 -14.65 -5.57 19.63
N PRO A 196 -13.55 -4.93 19.21
CA PRO A 196 -12.23 -5.52 19.33
C PRO A 196 -11.77 -5.58 20.79
N LEU A 197 -11.24 -6.73 21.19
CA LEU A 197 -10.58 -6.97 22.50
C LEU A 197 -9.07 -6.80 22.40
N VAL A 198 -8.55 -6.86 21.18
CA VAL A 198 -7.12 -6.80 20.86
C VAL A 198 -6.90 -5.95 19.61
N GLY A 199 -5.66 -5.57 19.38
CA GLY A 199 -5.25 -4.88 18.17
C GLY A 199 -3.73 -4.94 17.99
N SER A 200 -3.26 -4.34 16.91
CA SER A 200 -1.84 -4.28 16.57
C SER A 200 -1.42 -2.85 16.27
N TYR A 201 -0.31 -2.42 16.84
CA TYR A 201 0.24 -1.09 16.60
C TYR A 201 0.76 -0.93 15.17
N ILE A 202 0.80 0.29 14.67
CA ILE A 202 1.18 0.59 13.28
C ILE A 202 2.59 0.12 12.93
N GLU A 203 3.51 0.11 13.88
CA GLU A 203 4.87 -0.38 13.69
C GLU A 203 4.87 -1.89 13.39
N ASP A 204 4.08 -2.67 14.13
CA ASP A 204 3.92 -4.11 13.90
C ASP A 204 3.21 -4.38 12.56
N LEU A 205 2.17 -3.60 12.24
CA LEU A 205 1.46 -3.69 10.96
C LEU A 205 2.38 -3.40 9.77
N PHE A 206 3.28 -2.42 9.90
CA PHE A 206 4.29 -2.15 8.89
C PHE A 206 5.23 -3.34 8.70
N ILE A 207 5.71 -3.96 9.78
CA ILE A 207 6.58 -5.15 9.72
C ILE A 207 5.87 -6.30 9.00
N VAL A 208 4.58 -6.56 9.32
CA VAL A 208 3.76 -7.58 8.65
C VAL A 208 3.74 -7.37 7.14
N LYS A 209 3.45 -6.15 6.68
CA LYS A 209 3.43 -5.83 5.25
C LYS A 209 4.80 -5.88 4.61
N LYS A 210 5.81 -5.34 5.29
CA LYS A 210 7.20 -5.34 4.84
C LYS A 210 7.72 -6.75 4.58
N ASP A 211 7.59 -7.63 5.59
CA ASP A 211 8.12 -9.00 5.54
C ASP A 211 7.26 -9.94 4.68
N GLY A 212 6.05 -9.54 4.35
CA GLY A 212 5.11 -10.28 3.53
C GLY A 212 5.01 -9.71 2.12
N VAL A 213 3.88 -9.08 1.85
CA VAL A 213 3.49 -8.65 0.49
C VAL A 213 4.45 -7.65 -0.15
N LEU A 214 5.04 -6.74 0.60
CA LEU A 214 5.95 -5.72 0.03
C LEU A 214 7.27 -6.35 -0.40
N MET A 215 7.80 -7.31 0.38
CA MET A 215 8.96 -8.11 -0.03
C MET A 215 8.64 -8.96 -1.26
N ALA A 216 7.48 -9.61 -1.30
CA ALA A 216 7.05 -10.42 -2.45
C ALA A 216 6.88 -9.60 -3.74
N ARG A 217 6.58 -8.30 -3.63
CA ARG A 217 6.51 -7.34 -4.75
C ARG A 217 7.85 -6.73 -5.13
N GLY A 218 8.94 -7.06 -4.43
CA GLY A 218 10.27 -6.50 -4.69
C GLY A 218 10.44 -5.04 -4.26
N ILE A 219 9.62 -4.56 -3.34
CA ILE A 219 9.71 -3.21 -2.77
C ILE A 219 10.79 -3.15 -1.68
N PHE A 220 11.07 -4.29 -1.04
CA PHE A 220 12.15 -4.49 -0.05
C PHE A 220 13.07 -5.62 -0.46
#